data_169fa2ab04ef57966349d90972d296db
#
_entry.id   169fa2ab04ef57966349d90972d296db
#
_cell.length_a   1.000
_cell.length_b   1.000
_cell.length_c   1.000
_cell.angle_alpha   90.00
_cell.angle_beta   90.00
_cell.angle_gamma   90.00
#
_symmetry.space_group_name_H-M   'P 1'
#
loop_
_entity.id
_entity.type
_entity.pdbx_description
1 polymer ?
#
loop_
_entity_poly.entity_id
_entity_poly.type
_entity_poly.pdbx_seq_one_letter_code
_entity_poly.pdbx_strand_id
1 'polypeptide(L)'
;MAGLGAALFAVSALLLKTGAVSWDVSLFRVLNEVPAALVPVLTLLSRLASPVGIIAVVALTLIYVVARNRSVLPVTAGAVAAGAALVLSHVAKALADRPRPYEVVAGAVLRQQPAHGTSFPSAHTAVTVAVVIALVPFLPQTLAAVAIAYAVLVGCSRVYLGVHYPLDVLGGAGIGMAVGGVILLALGVLLHRAPAGAAGRAPEPRENSPATG
;
A
#
# COMPACT_ATOMS: atom_id res chain seq x y z
N MET A 1 4.39 -12.13 6.32
CA MET A 1 3.93 -10.73 6.22
C MET A 1 2.45 -10.56 6.62
N ALA A 2 1.52 -11.37 6.10
CA ALA A 2 0.09 -11.23 6.43
C ALA A 2 -0.20 -11.27 7.95
N GLY A 3 0.31 -12.25 8.67
CA GLY A 3 0.14 -12.36 10.13
C GLY A 3 0.76 -11.19 10.91
N LEU A 4 1.94 -10.72 10.50
CA LEU A 4 2.57 -9.56 11.11
C LEU A 4 1.73 -8.28 10.90
N GLY A 5 1.17 -8.10 9.71
CA GLY A 5 0.29 -6.98 9.41
C GLY A 5 -0.99 -7.00 10.24
N ALA A 6 -1.63 -8.16 10.35
CA ALA A 6 -2.81 -8.33 11.19
C ALA A 6 -2.50 -8.06 12.69
N ALA A 7 -1.36 -8.53 13.18
CA ALA A 7 -0.91 -8.26 14.54
C ALA A 7 -0.65 -6.77 14.77
N LEU A 8 0.04 -6.09 13.84
CA LEU A 8 0.30 -4.65 13.92
C LEU A 8 -1.00 -3.84 13.98
N PHE A 9 -1.97 -4.18 13.13
CA PHE A 9 -3.29 -3.54 13.15
C PHE A 9 -4.02 -3.77 14.49
N ALA A 10 -4.05 -5.04 14.95
CA ALA A 10 -4.73 -5.40 16.19
C ALA A 10 -4.12 -4.69 17.41
N VAL A 11 -2.79 -4.63 17.50
CA VAL A 11 -2.08 -3.90 18.56
C VAL A 11 -2.39 -2.40 18.49
N SER A 12 -2.38 -1.80 17.29
CA SER A 12 -2.71 -0.39 17.12
C SER A 12 -4.15 -0.08 17.55
N ALA A 13 -5.10 -0.94 17.19
CA ALA A 13 -6.50 -0.81 17.59
C ALA A 13 -6.70 -1.01 19.09
N LEU A 14 -5.97 -1.94 19.71
CA LEU A 14 -6.00 -2.17 21.15
C LEU A 14 -5.45 -0.97 21.92
N LEU A 15 -4.30 -0.43 21.52
CA LEU A 15 -3.71 0.77 22.13
C LEU A 15 -4.68 1.97 22.05
N LEU A 16 -5.39 2.11 20.92
CA LEU A 16 -6.42 3.14 20.80
C LEU A 16 -7.56 2.94 21.81
N LYS A 17 -8.07 1.72 21.95
CA LYS A 17 -9.17 1.40 22.89
C LYS A 17 -8.79 1.54 24.35
N THR A 18 -7.56 1.23 24.72
CA THR A 18 -7.06 1.34 26.11
C THR A 18 -6.69 2.76 26.52
N GLY A 19 -6.72 3.72 25.59
CA GLY A 19 -6.33 5.10 25.85
C GLY A 19 -4.81 5.29 26.06
N ALA A 20 -3.99 4.28 25.81
CA ALA A 20 -2.53 4.33 25.94
C ALA A 20 -1.88 5.10 24.76
N VAL A 21 -2.38 6.33 24.49
CA VAL A 21 -2.05 7.12 23.30
C VAL A 21 -1.36 8.45 23.59
N SER A 22 -0.92 8.70 24.82
CA SER A 22 -0.22 9.95 25.17
C SER A 22 1.06 10.17 24.34
N TRP A 23 1.85 9.10 24.13
CA TRP A 23 3.03 9.12 23.27
C TRP A 23 2.70 9.47 21.81
N ASP A 24 1.55 9.06 21.34
CA ASP A 24 1.07 9.25 19.97
C ASP A 24 0.79 10.73 19.69
N VAL A 25 0.16 11.42 20.64
CA VAL A 25 -0.04 12.88 20.58
C VAL A 25 1.28 13.63 20.68
N SER A 26 2.20 13.18 21.56
CA SER A 26 3.51 13.80 21.72
C SER A 26 4.34 13.66 20.43
N LEU A 27 4.38 12.48 19.83
CA LEU A 27 5.08 12.24 18.58
C LEU A 27 4.42 12.99 17.40
N PHE A 28 3.08 13.07 17.40
CA PHE A 28 2.37 13.91 16.44
C PHE A 28 2.85 15.37 16.51
N ARG A 29 2.91 15.97 17.68
CA ARG A 29 3.35 17.37 17.84
C ARG A 29 4.76 17.57 17.28
N VAL A 30 5.72 16.73 17.66
CA VAL A 30 7.11 16.81 17.17
C VAL A 30 7.16 16.76 15.65
N LEU A 31 6.42 15.86 15.02
CA LEU A 31 6.40 15.72 13.54
C LEU A 31 5.61 16.83 12.85
N ASN A 32 4.57 17.36 13.52
CA ASN A 32 3.74 18.42 12.98
C ASN A 32 4.39 19.80 13.14
N GLU A 33 5.35 19.99 14.04
CA GLU A 33 6.10 21.24 14.24
C GLU A 33 7.25 21.43 13.24
N VAL A 34 7.61 20.41 12.47
CA VAL A 34 8.66 20.51 11.44
C VAL A 34 8.36 21.66 10.47
N PRO A 35 9.37 22.46 10.04
CA PRO A 35 9.19 23.67 9.24
C PRO A 35 8.41 23.48 7.96
N ALA A 36 7.67 24.52 7.56
CA ALA A 36 6.78 24.52 6.39
C ALA A 36 7.50 24.30 5.04
N ALA A 37 8.82 24.38 4.99
CA ALA A 37 9.61 24.15 3.77
C ALA A 37 9.36 22.78 3.11
N LEU A 38 8.95 21.77 3.89
CA LEU A 38 8.64 20.44 3.37
C LEU A 38 7.22 20.27 2.82
N VAL A 39 6.33 21.27 3.03
CA VAL A 39 4.92 21.20 2.62
C VAL A 39 4.74 20.83 1.15
N PRO A 40 5.44 21.47 0.17
CA PRO A 40 5.23 21.14 -1.24
C PRO A 40 5.53 19.68 -1.56
N VAL A 41 6.67 19.18 -1.07
CA VAL A 41 7.11 17.79 -1.32
C VAL A 41 6.18 16.79 -0.67
N LEU A 42 5.87 16.97 0.61
CA LEU A 42 5.01 16.04 1.36
C LEU A 42 3.56 16.09 0.89
N THR A 43 3.07 17.25 0.44
CA THR A 43 1.76 17.37 -0.20
C THR A 43 1.72 16.63 -1.54
N LEU A 44 2.76 16.75 -2.36
CA LEU A 44 2.87 16.01 -3.63
C LEU A 44 2.85 14.50 -3.38
N LEU A 45 3.67 14.01 -2.44
CA LEU A 45 3.69 12.59 -2.06
C LEU A 45 2.32 12.11 -1.59
N SER A 46 1.64 12.91 -0.77
CA SER A 46 0.30 12.61 -0.29
C SER A 46 -0.75 12.59 -1.43
N ARG A 47 -0.64 13.48 -2.42
CA ARG A 47 -1.52 13.49 -3.61
C ARG A 47 -1.29 12.27 -4.49
N LEU A 48 -0.04 11.85 -4.68
CA LEU A 48 0.29 10.62 -5.41
C LEU A 48 -0.24 9.37 -4.70
N ALA A 49 -0.40 9.40 -3.38
CA ALA A 49 -1.05 8.34 -2.60
C ALA A 49 -2.57 8.49 -2.50
N SER A 50 -3.17 9.49 -3.13
CA SER A 50 -4.63 9.62 -3.26
C SER A 50 -5.20 8.54 -4.19
N PRO A 51 -6.52 8.27 -4.18
CA PRO A 51 -7.12 7.31 -5.10
C PRO A 51 -6.76 7.55 -6.56
N VAL A 52 -6.75 8.82 -7.00
CA VAL A 52 -6.36 9.20 -8.38
C VAL A 52 -4.87 8.93 -8.62
N GLY A 53 -4.00 9.29 -7.67
CA GLY A 53 -2.56 9.02 -7.76
C GLY A 53 -2.26 7.52 -7.81
N ILE A 54 -2.96 6.71 -7.03
CA ILE A 54 -2.83 5.25 -7.04
C ILE A 54 -3.26 4.68 -8.39
N ILE A 55 -4.38 5.14 -8.96
CA ILE A 55 -4.81 4.74 -10.31
C ILE A 55 -3.72 5.07 -11.34
N ALA A 56 -3.11 6.27 -11.26
CA ALA A 56 -2.02 6.65 -12.14
C ALA A 56 -0.78 5.74 -11.98
N VAL A 57 -0.38 5.43 -10.74
CA VAL A 57 0.74 4.52 -10.46
C VAL A 57 0.44 3.11 -10.99
N VAL A 58 -0.77 2.59 -10.77
CA VAL A 58 -1.19 1.28 -11.30
C VAL A 58 -1.19 1.29 -12.83
N ALA A 59 -1.70 2.35 -13.47
CA ALA A 59 -1.70 2.47 -14.93
C ALA A 59 -0.27 2.54 -15.51
N LEU A 60 0.63 3.32 -14.91
CA LEU A 60 2.04 3.37 -15.33
C LEU A 60 2.74 2.04 -15.13
N THR A 61 2.45 1.35 -14.03
CA THR A 61 2.98 -0.01 -13.78
C THR A 61 2.44 -0.98 -14.82
N LEU A 62 1.17 -0.87 -15.22
CA LEU A 62 0.59 -1.67 -16.30
C LEU A 62 1.35 -1.48 -17.60
N ILE A 63 1.53 -0.22 -18.02
CA ILE A 63 2.25 0.11 -19.25
C ILE A 63 3.67 -0.48 -19.19
N TYR A 64 4.39 -0.30 -18.09
CA TYR A 64 5.72 -0.84 -17.92
C TYR A 64 5.77 -2.37 -18.01
N VAL A 65 4.87 -3.06 -17.29
CA VAL A 65 4.87 -4.53 -17.21
C VAL A 65 4.41 -5.17 -18.52
N VAL A 66 3.40 -4.59 -19.18
CA VAL A 66 2.96 -5.08 -20.49
C VAL A 66 4.06 -4.89 -21.52
N ALA A 67 4.77 -3.76 -21.50
CA ALA A 67 5.89 -3.50 -22.40
C ALA A 67 7.07 -4.47 -22.19
N ARG A 68 7.31 -4.90 -20.92
CA ARG A 68 8.45 -5.76 -20.57
C ARG A 68 8.13 -7.25 -20.60
N ASN A 69 7.02 -7.67 -20.04
CA ASN A 69 6.74 -9.09 -19.73
C ASN A 69 5.45 -9.62 -20.35
N ARG A 70 4.64 -8.78 -20.96
CA ARG A 70 3.31 -9.10 -21.51
C ARG A 70 2.36 -9.77 -20.50
N SER A 71 2.58 -9.56 -19.20
CA SER A 71 1.76 -10.12 -18.11
C SER A 71 0.93 -9.03 -17.45
N VAL A 72 -0.34 -9.27 -17.26
CA VAL A 72 -1.25 -8.36 -16.51
C VAL A 72 -1.30 -8.69 -15.02
N LEU A 73 -0.67 -9.77 -14.59
CA LEU A 73 -0.74 -10.27 -13.21
C LEU A 73 -0.32 -9.26 -12.14
N PRO A 74 0.80 -8.50 -12.28
CA PRO A 74 1.17 -7.49 -11.29
C PRO A 74 0.12 -6.39 -11.14
N VAL A 75 -0.51 -6.00 -12.25
CA VAL A 75 -1.52 -4.93 -12.25
C VAL A 75 -2.79 -5.37 -11.55
N THR A 76 -3.27 -6.58 -11.86
CA THR A 76 -4.44 -7.14 -11.17
C THR A 76 -4.16 -7.32 -9.68
N ALA A 77 -2.97 -7.80 -9.31
CA ALA A 77 -2.55 -7.92 -7.92
C ALA A 77 -2.55 -6.57 -7.19
N GLY A 78 -1.96 -5.53 -7.80
CA GLY A 78 -1.93 -4.18 -7.26
C GLY A 78 -3.33 -3.57 -7.14
N ALA A 79 -4.18 -3.72 -8.15
CA ALA A 79 -5.56 -3.20 -8.13
C ALA A 79 -6.41 -3.90 -7.06
N VAL A 80 -6.33 -5.22 -6.93
CA VAL A 80 -7.04 -5.99 -5.90
C VAL A 80 -6.52 -5.59 -4.51
N ALA A 81 -5.20 -5.44 -4.34
CA ALA A 81 -4.61 -5.00 -3.08
C ALA A 81 -5.11 -3.60 -2.69
N ALA A 82 -5.14 -2.65 -3.65
CA ALA A 82 -5.65 -1.30 -3.41
C ALA A 82 -7.12 -1.31 -2.98
N GLY A 83 -7.98 -2.00 -3.72
CA GLY A 83 -9.41 -2.10 -3.44
C GLY A 83 -9.69 -2.74 -2.08
N ALA A 84 -9.05 -3.87 -1.79
CA ALA A 84 -9.22 -4.58 -0.52
C ALA A 84 -8.75 -3.73 0.68
N ALA A 85 -7.57 -3.10 0.58
CA ALA A 85 -7.06 -2.24 1.64
C ALA A 85 -7.95 -1.01 1.87
N LEU A 86 -8.50 -0.43 0.79
CA LEU A 86 -9.42 0.70 0.89
C LEU A 86 -10.71 0.31 1.62
N VAL A 87 -11.35 -0.80 1.22
CA VAL A 87 -12.58 -1.31 1.85
C VAL A 87 -12.35 -1.61 3.32
N LEU A 88 -11.28 -2.36 3.65
CA LEU A 88 -10.97 -2.70 5.04
C LEU A 88 -10.67 -1.46 5.88
N SER A 89 -10.00 -0.45 5.32
CA SER A 89 -9.77 0.82 6.01
C SER A 89 -11.07 1.56 6.30
N HIS A 90 -12.05 1.56 5.39
CA HIS A 90 -13.34 2.19 5.61
C HIS A 90 -14.17 1.45 6.66
N VAL A 91 -14.18 0.12 6.62
CA VAL A 91 -14.83 -0.70 7.66
C VAL A 91 -14.21 -0.42 9.03
N ALA A 92 -12.86 -0.41 9.12
CA ALA A 92 -12.18 -0.12 10.38
C ALA A 92 -12.45 1.32 10.88
N LYS A 93 -12.55 2.29 9.97
CA LYS A 93 -12.92 3.68 10.32
C LYS A 93 -14.31 3.77 10.95
N ALA A 94 -15.27 3.04 10.41
CA ALA A 94 -16.64 3.02 10.96
C ALA A 94 -16.71 2.48 12.40
N LEU A 95 -15.69 1.73 12.84
CA LEU A 95 -15.61 1.12 14.17
C LEU A 95 -14.73 1.89 15.17
N ALA A 96 -13.92 2.84 14.69
CA ALA A 96 -12.84 3.43 15.50
C ALA A 96 -13.18 4.76 16.17
N ASP A 97 -14.11 5.52 15.64
CA ASP A 97 -14.59 6.83 16.12
C ASP A 97 -13.51 7.74 16.74
N ARG A 98 -12.35 7.87 16.05
CA ARG A 98 -11.23 8.68 16.50
C ARG A 98 -11.26 10.05 15.83
N PRO A 99 -11.32 11.19 16.59
CA PRO A 99 -11.23 12.52 16.00
C PRO A 99 -9.84 12.77 15.41
N ARG A 100 -9.77 13.67 14.44
CA ARG A 100 -8.48 14.00 13.80
C ARG A 100 -7.65 14.94 14.65
N PRO A 101 -6.29 14.90 14.50
CA PRO A 101 -5.41 15.76 15.29
C PRO A 101 -5.78 17.24 15.22
N TYR A 102 -6.04 17.77 14.02
CA TYR A 102 -6.38 19.19 13.83
C TYR A 102 -7.69 19.62 14.48
N GLU A 103 -8.56 18.67 14.87
CA GLU A 103 -9.84 18.95 15.51
C GLU A 103 -9.71 19.09 17.04
N VAL A 104 -8.75 18.39 17.65
CA VAL A 104 -8.70 18.25 19.12
C VAL A 104 -7.35 18.54 19.75
N VAL A 105 -6.26 18.55 18.97
CA VAL A 105 -4.92 18.84 19.53
C VAL A 105 -4.64 20.33 19.42
N ALA A 106 -4.54 20.99 20.57
CA ALA A 106 -4.21 22.41 20.63
C ALA A 106 -2.85 22.68 19.93
N GLY A 107 -2.83 23.66 19.03
CA GLY A 107 -1.64 24.03 18.25
C GLY A 107 -1.35 23.13 17.06
N ALA A 108 -2.20 22.13 16.76
CA ALA A 108 -2.01 21.32 15.55
C ALA A 108 -2.15 22.16 14.28
N VAL A 109 -1.18 22.03 13.38
CA VAL A 109 -1.15 22.76 12.10
C VAL A 109 -1.68 21.87 11.00
N LEU A 110 -2.83 22.23 10.42
CA LEU A 110 -3.38 21.57 9.25
C LEU A 110 -2.78 22.19 7.98
N ARG A 111 -2.07 21.39 7.17
CA ARG A 111 -1.33 21.83 5.97
C ARG A 111 -1.94 21.35 4.66
N GLN A 112 -3.17 20.87 4.70
CA GLN A 112 -3.95 20.46 3.52
C GLN A 112 -5.43 20.74 3.74
N GLN A 113 -6.28 20.45 2.75
CA GLN A 113 -7.73 20.49 2.94
C GLN A 113 -8.17 19.55 4.06
N PRO A 114 -9.12 19.94 4.91
CA PRO A 114 -9.68 19.09 5.94
C PRO A 114 -10.16 17.75 5.33
N ALA A 115 -9.85 16.66 6.01
CA ALA A 115 -10.29 15.35 5.59
C ALA A 115 -11.56 14.96 6.36
N HIS A 116 -12.53 14.37 5.69
CA HIS A 116 -13.78 13.95 6.33
C HIS A 116 -13.64 12.61 7.08
N GLY A 117 -14.50 12.43 8.07
CA GLY A 117 -14.61 11.20 8.86
C GLY A 117 -13.45 10.96 9.82
N THR A 118 -13.47 9.81 10.47
CA THR A 118 -12.57 9.44 11.57
C THR A 118 -11.11 9.32 11.14
N SER A 119 -10.20 9.52 12.10
CA SER A 119 -8.76 9.50 11.89
C SER A 119 -8.22 8.08 11.64
N PHE A 120 -8.55 7.13 12.52
CA PHE A 120 -7.98 5.77 12.50
C PHE A 120 -8.81 4.80 11.64
N PRO A 121 -8.15 3.91 10.88
CA PRO A 121 -6.74 3.94 10.45
C PRO A 121 -6.51 4.84 9.23
N SER A 122 -5.23 5.11 8.88
CA SER A 122 -4.89 5.87 7.68
C SER A 122 -5.09 5.05 6.40
N ALA A 123 -6.14 5.37 5.64
CA ALA A 123 -6.43 4.67 4.38
C ALA A 123 -5.35 4.91 3.30
N HIS A 124 -4.73 6.11 3.25
CA HIS A 124 -3.63 6.39 2.33
C HIS A 124 -2.44 5.44 2.59
N THR A 125 -2.08 5.28 3.86
CA THR A 125 -0.99 4.37 4.24
C THR A 125 -1.37 2.92 3.94
N ALA A 126 -2.59 2.49 4.27
CA ALA A 126 -3.05 1.13 4.04
C ALA A 126 -2.98 0.74 2.57
N VAL A 127 -3.54 1.58 1.70
CA VAL A 127 -3.57 1.31 0.25
C VAL A 127 -2.16 1.34 -0.34
N THR A 128 -1.34 2.36 0.01
CA THR A 128 0.03 2.46 -0.51
C THR A 128 0.87 1.24 -0.10
N VAL A 129 0.82 0.84 1.16
CA VAL A 129 1.58 -0.33 1.65
C VAL A 129 1.10 -1.61 0.99
N ALA A 130 -0.21 -1.81 0.83
CA ALA A 130 -0.77 -2.99 0.18
C ALA A 130 -0.30 -3.12 -1.28
N VAL A 131 -0.39 -2.02 -2.05
CA VAL A 131 0.05 -1.96 -3.45
C VAL A 131 1.54 -2.21 -3.57
N VAL A 132 2.36 -1.55 -2.75
CA VAL A 132 3.82 -1.73 -2.77
C VAL A 132 4.17 -3.19 -2.51
N ILE A 133 3.62 -3.82 -1.46
CA ILE A 133 3.90 -5.23 -1.15
C ILE A 133 3.47 -6.14 -2.30
N ALA A 134 2.31 -5.92 -2.90
CA ALA A 134 1.82 -6.73 -4.02
C ALA A 134 2.71 -6.59 -5.28
N LEU A 135 3.36 -5.43 -5.49
CA LEU A 135 4.17 -5.15 -6.68
C LEU A 135 5.66 -5.45 -6.51
N VAL A 136 6.20 -5.40 -5.28
CA VAL A 136 7.63 -5.61 -5.01
C VAL A 136 8.23 -6.84 -5.71
N PRO A 137 7.59 -8.03 -5.76
CA PRO A 137 8.15 -9.20 -6.44
C PRO A 137 8.37 -9.04 -7.95
N PHE A 138 7.71 -8.07 -8.55
CA PHE A 138 7.77 -7.81 -10.00
C PHE A 138 8.68 -6.64 -10.36
N LEU A 139 9.30 -5.99 -9.35
CA LEU A 139 10.15 -4.82 -9.52
C LEU A 139 11.63 -5.20 -9.39
N PRO A 140 12.53 -4.56 -10.14
CA PRO A 140 13.95 -4.59 -9.85
C PRO A 140 14.22 -4.09 -8.42
N GLN A 141 15.27 -4.59 -7.78
CA GLN A 141 15.59 -4.30 -6.38
C GLN A 141 15.63 -2.79 -6.08
N THR A 142 16.19 -1.99 -6.97
CA THR A 142 16.24 -0.52 -6.83
C THR A 142 14.86 0.11 -6.82
N LEU A 143 13.98 -0.29 -7.74
CA LEU A 143 12.60 0.22 -7.77
C LEU A 143 11.77 -0.29 -6.59
N ALA A 144 12.01 -1.51 -6.13
CA ALA A 144 11.40 -2.04 -4.92
C ALA A 144 11.78 -1.21 -3.68
N ALA A 145 13.07 -0.87 -3.53
CA ALA A 145 13.54 0.00 -2.45
C ALA A 145 12.91 1.40 -2.51
N VAL A 146 12.83 1.99 -3.71
CA VAL A 146 12.16 3.29 -3.92
C VAL A 146 10.67 3.22 -3.56
N ALA A 147 9.98 2.15 -3.95
CA ALA A 147 8.56 1.96 -3.63
C ALA A 147 8.33 1.81 -2.12
N ILE A 148 9.20 1.09 -1.42
CA ILE A 148 9.13 0.95 0.04
C ILE A 148 9.39 2.30 0.72
N ALA A 149 10.43 3.03 0.30
CA ALA A 149 10.71 4.38 0.82
C ALA A 149 9.54 5.33 0.59
N TYR A 150 8.92 5.27 -0.59
CA TYR A 150 7.70 6.03 -0.90
C TYR A 150 6.56 5.71 0.06
N ALA A 151 6.30 4.43 0.37
CA ALA A 151 5.24 4.05 1.31
C ALA A 151 5.48 4.62 2.72
N VAL A 152 6.73 4.61 3.19
CA VAL A 152 7.12 5.22 4.47
C VAL A 152 6.89 6.74 4.43
N LEU A 153 7.35 7.41 3.38
CA LEU A 153 7.19 8.86 3.22
C LEU A 153 5.72 9.28 3.13
N VAL A 154 4.86 8.47 2.48
CA VAL A 154 3.42 8.69 2.49
C VAL A 154 2.88 8.63 3.92
N GLY A 155 3.23 7.63 4.71
CA GLY A 155 2.83 7.55 6.11
C GLY A 155 3.25 8.78 6.92
N CYS A 156 4.52 9.17 6.84
CA CYS A 156 5.06 10.36 7.51
C CYS A 156 4.34 11.64 7.06
N SER A 157 4.05 11.76 5.75
CA SER A 157 3.34 12.93 5.21
C SER A 157 1.96 13.13 5.84
N ARG A 158 1.25 12.05 6.17
CA ARG A 158 -0.09 12.14 6.78
C ARG A 158 -0.05 12.74 8.18
N VAL A 159 0.99 12.45 8.95
CA VAL A 159 1.22 13.04 10.27
C VAL A 159 1.64 14.49 10.14
N TYR A 160 2.63 14.77 9.29
CA TYR A 160 3.14 16.12 9.05
C TYR A 160 2.04 17.09 8.54
N LEU A 161 1.17 16.63 7.66
CA LEU A 161 0.06 17.42 7.12
C LEU A 161 -1.08 17.64 8.13
N GLY A 162 -1.00 17.07 9.33
CA GLY A 162 -1.91 17.32 10.44
C GLY A 162 -3.20 16.51 10.43
N VAL A 163 -3.33 15.52 9.56
CA VAL A 163 -4.59 14.77 9.36
C VAL A 163 -4.66 13.42 10.03
N HIS A 164 -3.52 12.87 10.48
CA HIS A 164 -3.43 11.56 11.14
C HIS A 164 -2.42 11.58 12.28
N TYR A 165 -2.62 10.74 13.27
CA TYR A 165 -1.63 10.42 14.28
C TYR A 165 -0.67 9.33 13.79
N PRO A 166 0.54 9.18 14.40
CA PRO A 166 1.42 8.06 14.12
C PRO A 166 0.75 6.69 14.24
N LEU A 167 -0.09 6.49 15.25
CA LEU A 167 -0.83 5.23 15.47
C LEU A 167 -1.80 4.92 14.34
N ASP A 168 -2.42 5.95 13.72
CA ASP A 168 -3.28 5.76 12.54
C ASP A 168 -2.48 5.25 11.35
N VAL A 169 -1.25 5.74 11.20
CA VAL A 169 -0.31 5.32 10.16
C VAL A 169 0.13 3.87 10.39
N LEU A 170 0.45 3.50 11.64
CA LEU A 170 0.79 2.11 11.99
C LEU A 170 -0.38 1.16 11.76
N GLY A 171 -1.60 1.54 12.18
CA GLY A 171 -2.80 0.76 11.91
C GLY A 171 -3.08 0.60 10.40
N GLY A 172 -2.89 1.67 9.63
CA GLY A 172 -2.98 1.63 8.17
C GLY A 172 -1.92 0.71 7.55
N ALA A 173 -0.66 0.84 7.98
CA ALA A 173 0.42 -0.05 7.53
C ALA A 173 0.11 -1.52 7.85
N GLY A 174 -0.46 -1.81 9.03
CA GLY A 174 -0.92 -3.14 9.44
C GLY A 174 -1.93 -3.74 8.46
N ILE A 175 -2.98 -2.98 8.10
CA ILE A 175 -3.95 -3.40 7.07
C ILE A 175 -3.23 -3.65 5.74
N GLY A 176 -2.39 -2.71 5.30
CA GLY A 176 -1.66 -2.82 4.03
C GLY A 176 -0.77 -4.06 3.97
N MET A 177 -0.03 -4.34 5.05
CA MET A 177 0.81 -5.53 5.17
C MET A 177 0.00 -6.84 5.19
N ALA A 178 -1.14 -6.85 5.86
CA ALA A 178 -2.03 -8.00 5.91
C ALA A 178 -2.58 -8.31 4.51
N VAL A 179 -3.14 -7.31 3.84
CA VAL A 179 -3.71 -7.45 2.49
C VAL A 179 -2.64 -7.83 1.47
N GLY A 180 -1.54 -7.07 1.40
CA GLY A 180 -0.44 -7.36 0.46
C GLY A 180 0.17 -8.73 0.69
N GLY A 181 0.32 -9.14 1.96
CA GLY A 181 0.80 -10.48 2.33
C GLY A 181 -0.14 -11.61 1.89
N VAL A 182 -1.46 -11.43 1.99
CA VAL A 182 -2.46 -12.40 1.49
C VAL A 182 -2.38 -12.49 -0.04
N ILE A 183 -2.27 -11.36 -0.74
CA ILE A 183 -2.11 -11.34 -2.21
C ILE A 183 -0.84 -12.11 -2.62
N LEU A 184 0.29 -11.90 -1.94
CA LEU A 184 1.53 -12.64 -2.24
C LEU A 184 1.38 -14.15 -2.02
N LEU A 185 0.69 -14.56 -0.96
CA LEU A 185 0.41 -15.98 -0.71
C LEU A 185 -0.46 -16.57 -1.83
N ALA A 186 -1.51 -15.85 -2.24
CA ALA A 186 -2.39 -16.28 -3.33
C ALA A 186 -1.62 -16.41 -4.65
N LEU A 187 -0.76 -15.44 -4.98
CA LEU A 187 0.10 -15.48 -6.16
C LEU A 187 1.07 -16.67 -6.12
N GLY A 188 1.70 -16.92 -4.97
CA GLY A 188 2.59 -18.07 -4.79
C GLY A 188 1.87 -19.39 -5.06
N VAL A 189 0.68 -19.58 -4.51
CA VAL A 189 -0.14 -20.79 -4.74
C VAL A 189 -0.54 -20.92 -6.22
N LEU A 190 -0.96 -19.84 -6.87
CA LEU A 190 -1.36 -19.86 -8.28
C LEU A 190 -0.19 -20.22 -9.21
N LEU A 191 0.99 -19.65 -8.97
CA LEU A 191 2.18 -19.89 -9.80
C LEU A 191 2.72 -21.32 -9.62
N HIS A 192 2.64 -21.88 -8.39
CA HIS A 192 3.03 -23.29 -8.16
C HIS A 192 2.05 -24.32 -8.72
N ARG A 193 0.78 -23.97 -8.92
CA ARG A 193 -0.24 -24.85 -9.49
C ARG A 193 -0.33 -24.79 -11.01
N ALA A 194 0.31 -23.83 -11.67
CA ALA A 194 0.36 -23.78 -13.12
C ALA A 194 1.10 -25.03 -13.64
N PRO A 195 0.46 -25.91 -14.46
CA PRO A 195 1.11 -27.11 -14.94
C PRO A 195 2.33 -26.75 -15.77
N ALA A 196 3.46 -27.43 -15.51
CA ALA A 196 4.72 -27.27 -16.22
C ALA A 196 4.65 -27.61 -17.75
N GLY A 197 3.45 -27.83 -18.28
CA GLY A 197 3.19 -28.29 -19.63
C GLY A 197 2.91 -27.26 -20.70
N ALA A 198 2.98 -25.94 -20.39
CA ALA A 198 2.70 -24.89 -21.40
C ALA A 198 3.97 -24.30 -22.05
N ALA A 199 5.16 -24.72 -21.62
CA ALA A 199 6.41 -24.31 -22.22
C ALA A 199 6.87 -25.37 -23.24
N GLY A 200 6.51 -25.17 -24.52
CA GLY A 200 7.25 -25.69 -25.66
C GLY A 200 7.09 -27.16 -25.96
N ARG A 201 6.02 -27.56 -26.64
CA ARG A 201 6.17 -28.58 -27.68
C ARG A 201 7.02 -27.98 -28.78
N ALA A 202 8.29 -28.34 -28.80
CA ALA A 202 9.13 -28.17 -30.00
C ALA A 202 8.39 -28.87 -31.16
N PRO A 203 8.32 -28.26 -32.36
CA PRO A 203 7.75 -28.96 -33.52
C PRO A 203 8.60 -30.22 -33.76
N GLU A 204 7.94 -31.38 -33.84
CA GLU A 204 8.59 -32.62 -34.20
C GLU A 204 9.28 -32.46 -35.56
N PRO A 205 10.53 -32.96 -35.74
CA PRO A 205 11.21 -32.97 -37.02
C PRO A 205 10.31 -33.74 -38.03
N ARG A 206 9.96 -33.10 -39.11
CA ARG A 206 9.29 -33.79 -40.22
C ARG A 206 10.19 -34.93 -40.73
N GLU A 207 9.77 -36.15 -40.48
CA GLU A 207 10.41 -37.35 -41.04
C GLU A 207 10.33 -37.26 -42.56
N ASN A 208 11.50 -37.10 -43.19
CA ASN A 208 11.62 -37.12 -44.63
C ASN A 208 11.26 -38.51 -45.13
N SER A 209 10.09 -38.69 -45.73
CA SER A 209 9.70 -39.87 -46.45
C SER A 209 10.67 -40.09 -47.61
N PRO A 210 11.29 -41.26 -47.78
CA PRO A 210 12.17 -41.53 -48.91
C PRO A 210 11.33 -41.59 -50.20
N ALA A 211 11.78 -40.85 -51.21
CA ALA A 211 11.23 -40.95 -52.58
C ALA A 211 11.59 -42.33 -53.13
N THR A 212 10.55 -43.17 -53.36
CA THR A 212 10.66 -44.34 -54.17
C THR A 212 10.67 -43.94 -55.65
N GLY A 213 11.80 -44.28 -56.32
CA GLY A 213 11.99 -44.13 -57.74
C GLY A 213 11.24 -45.18 -58.58
#